data_d1df26199404246d3be6c5d6597b2d50
#
_entry.id   d1df26199404246d3be6c5d6597b2d50
#
_cell.length_a   1.000
_cell.length_b   1.000
_cell.length_c   1.000
_cell.angle_alpha   90.00
_cell.angle_beta   90.00
_cell.angle_gamma   90.00
#
_symmetry.space_group_name_H-M   'P 1'
#
loop_
_entity.id
_entity.type
_entity.pdbx_description
1 polymer ?
#
loop_
_entity_poly.entity_id
_entity_poly.type
_entity_poly.pdbx_seq_one_letter_code
_entity_poly.pdbx_strand_id
1 'polypeptide(L)'
;MKFLNRRTPYLRCLAIFFALGSPLTLPTFVPAFDRIPAAVTPVPRPEAWWTTRHEHTLARIREGGVDLLMIGDSITQGWSAEGRHVWNSYYVHRRAVNLGFSGDCTEHVLWRLNHGEIDGITPKLAIVMIGTNNTGARRDPPEETAAGIQAILSTLRTALPDTKILLLGVFPRGASADDPFRQVTVAINNLVRTYADNRQIFFLDLSPLFLDNQGRLSQHLMPDYLHPNEQGYQVWADGMEDILTRLWGEQRQRDKRKEG
;
A
#
# COMPACT_ATOMS: atom_id res chain seq x y z
N MET A 1 20.96 -60.35 91.52
CA MET A 1 21.74 -60.56 90.29
C MET A 1 20.85 -60.31 89.10
N LYS A 2 20.83 -59.12 88.55
CA LYS A 2 20.18 -58.82 87.24
C LYS A 2 20.81 -57.57 86.73
N PHE A 3 21.57 -57.66 85.65
CA PHE A 3 22.20 -56.56 84.95
C PHE A 3 21.17 -55.82 84.08
N LEU A 4 21.02 -54.50 84.28
CA LEU A 4 20.26 -53.63 83.43
C LEU A 4 21.18 -53.02 82.36
N ASN A 5 20.86 -53.32 81.14
CA ASN A 5 21.55 -52.79 79.95
C ASN A 5 20.82 -51.56 79.46
N ARG A 6 21.40 -50.38 79.60
CA ARG A 6 20.85 -49.11 79.06
C ARG A 6 21.41 -48.93 77.66
N ARG A 7 20.50 -48.93 76.68
CA ARG A 7 20.82 -48.48 75.27
C ARG A 7 20.48 -47.01 75.11
N THR A 8 21.48 -46.23 74.76
CA THR A 8 21.35 -44.82 74.32
C THR A 8 20.84 -44.76 72.89
N PRO A 9 19.85 -43.89 72.55
CA PRO A 9 19.44 -43.67 71.17
C PRO A 9 20.34 -42.67 70.44
N TYR A 10 20.85 -43.05 69.28
CA TYR A 10 21.55 -42.15 68.35
C TYR A 10 20.56 -41.19 67.69
N LEU A 11 20.75 -39.90 67.90
CA LEU A 11 20.05 -38.82 67.19
C LEU A 11 20.58 -38.78 65.76
N ARG A 12 19.78 -39.14 64.75
CA ARG A 12 20.09 -38.92 63.35
C ARG A 12 19.67 -37.50 62.98
N CYS A 13 20.66 -36.61 62.72
CA CYS A 13 20.46 -35.31 62.09
C CYS A 13 20.02 -35.55 60.64
N LEU A 14 18.77 -35.17 60.32
CA LEU A 14 18.24 -35.13 58.97
C LEU A 14 18.67 -33.78 58.37
N ALA A 15 19.65 -33.75 57.45
CA ALA A 15 20.03 -32.58 56.70
C ALA A 15 18.97 -32.35 55.59
N ILE A 16 18.16 -31.32 55.77
CA ILE A 16 17.21 -30.84 54.73
C ILE A 16 18.01 -30.00 53.73
N PHE A 17 18.25 -30.56 52.55
CA PHE A 17 18.74 -29.77 51.42
C PHE A 17 17.61 -28.92 50.87
N PHE A 18 17.66 -27.61 51.10
CA PHE A 18 16.87 -26.65 50.36
C PHE A 18 17.48 -26.52 48.97
N ALA A 19 16.85 -27.13 47.97
CA ALA A 19 17.14 -26.82 46.57
C ALA A 19 16.64 -25.40 46.26
N LEU A 20 17.57 -24.47 46.12
CA LEU A 20 17.29 -23.13 45.56
C LEU A 20 16.88 -23.30 44.10
N GLY A 21 15.58 -23.42 43.87
CA GLY A 21 15.00 -23.34 42.53
C GLY A 21 15.23 -21.94 41.97
N SER A 22 16.06 -21.83 40.94
CA SER A 22 16.15 -20.60 40.15
C SER A 22 14.77 -20.25 39.62
N PRO A 23 14.31 -18.99 39.72
CA PRO A 23 13.06 -18.61 39.12
C PRO A 23 13.16 -18.78 37.60
N LEU A 24 12.32 -19.65 37.02
CA LEU A 24 12.07 -19.66 35.58
C LEU A 24 11.47 -18.30 35.23
N THR A 25 12.28 -17.43 34.67
CA THR A 25 11.77 -16.23 34.00
C THR A 25 11.11 -16.69 32.69
N LEU A 26 9.79 -16.77 32.69
CA LEU A 26 9.01 -16.91 31.47
C LEU A 26 9.36 -15.71 30.58
N PRO A 27 9.66 -15.93 29.29
CA PRO A 27 9.83 -14.81 28.38
C PRO A 27 8.53 -13.99 28.41
N THR A 28 8.61 -12.75 28.86
CA THR A 28 7.51 -11.81 28.72
C THR A 28 7.29 -11.63 27.23
N PHE A 29 6.20 -12.17 26.73
CA PHE A 29 5.70 -11.89 25.38
C PHE A 29 5.29 -10.40 25.39
N VAL A 30 6.22 -9.52 25.03
CA VAL A 30 5.92 -8.13 24.71
C VAL A 30 5.21 -8.18 23.35
N PRO A 31 3.91 -7.87 23.28
CA PRO A 31 3.25 -7.82 21.99
C PRO A 31 3.98 -6.80 21.10
N ALA A 32 4.17 -7.13 19.82
CA ALA A 32 4.91 -6.35 18.82
C ALA A 32 4.28 -4.97 18.51
N PHE A 33 3.39 -4.45 19.37
CA PHE A 33 2.62 -3.22 19.19
C PHE A 33 3.28 -1.95 19.77
N ASP A 34 4.49 -2.02 20.31
CA ASP A 34 5.15 -0.83 20.89
C ASP A 34 5.88 0.06 19.86
N ARG A 35 5.89 -0.34 18.58
CA ARG A 35 6.54 0.47 17.55
C ARG A 35 5.51 0.99 16.56
N ILE A 36 5.42 2.33 16.42
CA ILE A 36 4.65 2.93 15.31
C ILE A 36 5.29 2.47 13.99
N PRO A 37 4.53 1.82 13.10
CA PRO A 37 5.07 1.37 11.81
C PRO A 37 5.61 2.53 10.98
N ALA A 38 6.75 2.33 10.32
CA ALA A 38 7.31 3.33 9.41
C ALA A 38 6.30 3.71 8.32
N ALA A 39 5.52 2.75 7.84
CA ALA A 39 4.51 2.92 6.79
C ALA A 39 3.44 4.01 7.10
N VAL A 40 3.21 4.33 8.37
CA VAL A 40 2.24 5.37 8.80
C VAL A 40 2.90 6.64 9.32
N THR A 41 4.24 6.72 9.33
CA THR A 41 5.00 7.86 9.85
C THR A 41 5.48 8.74 8.70
N PRO A 42 4.85 9.90 8.41
CA PRO A 42 5.22 10.74 7.27
C PRO A 42 6.69 11.16 7.32
N VAL A 43 7.42 10.91 6.25
CA VAL A 43 8.84 11.28 6.12
C VAL A 43 9.16 11.64 4.67
N PRO A 44 9.94 12.72 4.40
CA PRO A 44 10.41 13.03 3.05
C PRO A 44 11.54 12.11 2.64
N ARG A 45 11.81 12.05 1.34
CA ARG A 45 13.00 11.38 0.82
C ARG A 45 14.14 12.38 0.66
N PRO A 46 15.40 11.94 0.86
CA PRO A 46 16.55 12.84 0.84
C PRO A 46 17.05 13.17 -0.59
N GLU A 47 16.58 12.47 -1.62
CA GLU A 47 17.10 12.62 -2.97
C GLU A 47 16.64 13.95 -3.62
N ALA A 48 17.59 14.68 -4.19
CA ALA A 48 17.33 16.00 -4.80
C ALA A 48 16.26 15.96 -5.89
N TRP A 49 16.24 14.91 -6.74
CA TRP A 49 15.22 14.77 -7.79
C TRP A 49 13.80 14.66 -7.22
N TRP A 50 13.67 14.03 -6.03
CA TRP A 50 12.38 13.86 -5.37
C TRP A 50 11.84 15.21 -4.88
N THR A 51 12.70 16.03 -4.23
CA THR A 51 12.35 17.40 -3.83
C THR A 51 11.99 18.26 -5.02
N THR A 52 12.81 18.25 -6.09
CA THR A 52 12.53 18.99 -7.33
C THR A 52 11.18 18.58 -7.95
N ARG A 53 10.88 17.26 -7.98
CA ARG A 53 9.59 16.78 -8.49
C ARG A 53 8.43 17.25 -7.61
N HIS A 54 8.59 17.23 -6.29
CA HIS A 54 7.60 17.75 -5.35
C HIS A 54 7.33 19.23 -5.58
N GLU A 55 8.37 20.06 -5.75
CA GLU A 55 8.24 21.50 -6.05
C GLU A 55 7.49 21.73 -7.37
N HIS A 56 7.80 20.99 -8.44
CA HIS A 56 7.06 21.05 -9.70
C HIS A 56 5.59 20.65 -9.53
N THR A 57 5.33 19.64 -8.72
CA THR A 57 3.97 19.22 -8.39
C THR A 57 3.22 20.33 -7.65
N LEU A 58 3.83 20.96 -6.65
CA LEU A 58 3.23 22.09 -5.94
C LEU A 58 2.94 23.28 -6.87
N ALA A 59 3.85 23.58 -7.80
CA ALA A 59 3.61 24.61 -8.81
C ALA A 59 2.36 24.28 -9.64
N ARG A 60 2.24 23.02 -10.12
CA ARG A 60 1.07 22.56 -10.89
C ARG A 60 -0.23 22.61 -10.09
N ILE A 61 -0.20 22.25 -8.79
CA ILE A 61 -1.37 22.31 -7.91
C ILE A 61 -1.84 23.74 -7.72
N ARG A 62 -0.91 24.69 -7.51
CA ARG A 62 -1.21 26.15 -7.36
C ARG A 62 -1.85 26.77 -8.59
N GLU A 63 -1.62 26.24 -9.78
CA GLU A 63 -2.32 26.68 -11.02
C GLU A 63 -3.82 26.38 -10.94
N GLY A 64 -4.24 25.45 -10.09
CA GLY A 64 -5.63 25.02 -9.95
C GLY A 64 -6.13 24.20 -11.14
N GLY A 65 -7.44 24.10 -11.24
CA GLY A 65 -8.08 23.36 -12.34
C GLY A 65 -7.74 21.86 -12.34
N VAL A 66 -7.67 21.26 -11.17
CA VAL A 66 -7.37 19.83 -10.99
C VAL A 66 -8.67 19.09 -10.68
N ASP A 67 -9.05 18.16 -11.57
CA ASP A 67 -10.26 17.34 -11.37
C ASP A 67 -9.94 15.88 -11.05
N LEU A 68 -8.77 15.39 -11.41
CA LEU A 68 -8.32 14.02 -11.18
C LEU A 68 -6.92 14.01 -10.58
N LEU A 69 -6.74 13.23 -9.52
CA LEU A 69 -5.42 12.94 -8.95
C LEU A 69 -5.07 11.47 -9.21
N MET A 70 -3.83 11.21 -9.64
CA MET A 70 -3.25 9.87 -9.65
C MET A 70 -2.07 9.80 -8.69
N ILE A 71 -2.26 9.12 -7.57
CA ILE A 71 -1.35 9.09 -6.42
C ILE A 71 -0.68 7.73 -6.34
N GLY A 72 0.65 7.70 -6.27
CA GLY A 72 1.38 6.44 -6.15
C GLY A 72 2.89 6.57 -6.25
N ASP A 73 3.52 5.51 -6.70
CA ASP A 73 4.97 5.34 -6.83
C ASP A 73 5.48 5.42 -8.29
N SER A 74 6.54 4.65 -8.62
CA SER A 74 7.10 4.57 -9.98
C SER A 74 6.09 4.12 -11.02
N ILE A 75 5.20 3.21 -10.66
CA ILE A 75 4.17 2.69 -11.57
C ILE A 75 3.20 3.82 -11.94
N THR A 76 2.82 4.65 -10.98
CA THR A 76 2.01 5.85 -11.26
C THR A 76 2.84 6.94 -11.97
N GLN A 77 4.10 7.14 -11.60
CA GLN A 77 4.97 8.11 -12.28
C GLN A 77 5.10 7.80 -13.78
N GLY A 78 5.18 6.53 -14.15
CA GLY A 78 5.35 6.08 -15.52
C GLY A 78 4.25 6.51 -16.50
N TRP A 79 3.10 6.99 -16.01
CA TRP A 79 2.13 7.72 -16.84
C TRP A 79 2.71 8.94 -17.54
N SER A 80 3.81 9.51 -17.01
CA SER A 80 4.53 10.62 -17.64
C SER A 80 5.65 10.17 -18.58
N ALA A 81 5.90 8.87 -18.70
CA ALA A 81 6.94 8.24 -19.52
C ALA A 81 6.33 7.20 -20.45
N GLU A 82 6.39 5.92 -20.11
CA GLU A 82 5.90 4.80 -20.93
C GLU A 82 4.39 4.90 -21.20
N GLY A 83 3.60 5.40 -20.24
CA GLY A 83 2.16 5.58 -20.36
C GLY A 83 1.72 6.89 -21.00
N ARG A 84 2.65 7.76 -21.48
CA ARG A 84 2.34 9.13 -21.90
C ARG A 84 1.30 9.24 -23.02
N HIS A 85 1.35 8.36 -24.02
CA HIS A 85 0.37 8.38 -25.11
C HIS A 85 -1.03 8.04 -24.62
N VAL A 86 -1.12 7.02 -23.77
CA VAL A 86 -2.38 6.62 -23.15
C VAL A 86 -2.90 7.71 -22.21
N TRP A 87 -2.01 8.32 -21.40
CA TRP A 87 -2.36 9.46 -20.54
C TRP A 87 -3.01 10.60 -21.30
N ASN A 88 -2.43 10.97 -22.44
CA ASN A 88 -2.94 12.06 -23.27
C ASN A 88 -4.36 11.76 -23.79
N SER A 89 -4.64 10.51 -24.11
CA SER A 89 -5.95 10.09 -24.62
C SER A 89 -7.03 10.00 -23.54
N TYR A 90 -6.66 9.55 -22.31
CA TYR A 90 -7.63 9.22 -21.27
C TYR A 90 -7.77 10.28 -20.17
N TYR A 91 -6.69 11.06 -19.86
CA TYR A 91 -6.67 11.82 -18.61
C TYR A 91 -6.43 13.32 -18.77
N VAL A 92 -5.86 13.78 -19.88
CA VAL A 92 -5.64 15.23 -20.11
C VAL A 92 -6.95 16.00 -20.10
N HIS A 93 -7.97 15.51 -20.78
CA HIS A 93 -9.30 16.14 -20.81
C HIS A 93 -10.00 16.15 -19.45
N ARG A 94 -9.60 15.26 -18.54
CA ARG A 94 -10.06 15.18 -17.15
C ARG A 94 -9.22 16.03 -16.20
N ARG A 95 -8.37 16.89 -16.74
CA ARG A 95 -7.46 17.77 -15.97
C ARG A 95 -6.70 17.02 -14.87
N ALA A 96 -6.19 15.84 -15.23
CA ALA A 96 -5.49 14.95 -14.32
C ALA A 96 -4.11 15.48 -13.95
N VAL A 97 -3.70 15.22 -12.70
CA VAL A 97 -2.34 15.47 -12.21
C VAL A 97 -1.73 14.15 -11.75
N ASN A 98 -0.51 13.90 -12.23
CA ASN A 98 0.28 12.71 -11.87
C ASN A 98 1.10 12.99 -10.61
N LEU A 99 0.66 12.44 -9.48
CA LEU A 99 1.33 12.46 -8.17
C LEU A 99 2.07 11.13 -7.91
N GLY A 100 2.59 10.50 -8.95
CA GLY A 100 3.46 9.33 -8.83
C GLY A 100 4.91 9.72 -8.60
N PHE A 101 5.61 9.10 -7.65
CA PHE A 101 7.02 9.32 -7.36
C PHE A 101 7.74 7.99 -7.23
N SER A 102 8.74 7.78 -8.09
CA SER A 102 9.49 6.52 -8.15
C SER A 102 10.10 6.14 -6.80
N GLY A 103 9.91 4.90 -6.40
CA GLY A 103 10.44 4.38 -5.14
C GLY A 103 9.68 4.79 -3.87
N ASP A 104 8.61 5.59 -3.98
CA ASP A 104 7.84 5.97 -2.80
C ASP A 104 7.19 4.77 -2.12
N CYS A 105 7.29 4.76 -0.80
CA CYS A 105 6.48 3.99 0.11
C CYS A 105 5.30 4.85 0.62
N THR A 106 4.42 4.25 1.40
CA THR A 106 3.21 4.92 1.93
C THR A 106 3.53 6.17 2.76
N GLU A 107 4.58 6.14 3.58
CA GLU A 107 5.02 7.28 4.41
C GLU A 107 5.48 8.48 3.57
N HIS A 108 6.08 8.25 2.41
CA HIS A 108 6.51 9.33 1.51
C HIS A 108 5.29 10.01 0.88
N VAL A 109 4.30 9.22 0.45
CA VAL A 109 3.01 9.73 -0.04
C VAL A 109 2.32 10.54 1.07
N LEU A 110 2.24 10.03 2.30
CA LEU A 110 1.68 10.74 3.45
C LEU A 110 2.38 12.08 3.67
N TRP A 111 3.71 12.10 3.59
CA TRP A 111 4.46 13.33 3.74
C TRP A 111 4.08 14.35 2.67
N ARG A 112 4.05 13.96 1.39
CA ARG A 112 3.73 14.85 0.28
C ARG A 112 2.32 15.43 0.35
N LEU A 113 1.33 14.58 0.70
CA LEU A 113 -0.05 15.03 0.90
C LEU A 113 -0.16 16.07 2.01
N ASN A 114 0.60 15.92 3.10
CA ASN A 114 0.66 16.86 4.22
C ASN A 114 1.51 18.10 3.93
N HIS A 115 2.16 18.16 2.76
CA HIS A 115 3.05 19.26 2.36
C HIS A 115 2.62 19.90 1.04
N GLY A 116 1.31 20.05 0.84
CA GLY A 116 0.74 20.94 -0.16
C GLY A 116 0.26 20.28 -1.45
N GLU A 117 0.47 18.98 -1.69
CA GLU A 117 0.05 18.35 -2.97
C GLU A 117 -1.47 18.25 -3.16
N ILE A 118 -2.24 18.54 -2.11
CA ILE A 118 -3.71 18.55 -2.17
C ILE A 118 -4.31 19.87 -1.66
N ASP A 119 -3.48 20.89 -1.42
CA ASP A 119 -3.94 22.15 -0.85
C ASP A 119 -4.66 23.02 -1.91
N GLY A 120 -5.81 23.57 -1.51
CA GLY A 120 -6.53 24.54 -2.33
C GLY A 120 -7.21 23.97 -3.59
N ILE A 121 -7.31 22.65 -3.72
CA ILE A 121 -8.00 21.98 -4.84
C ILE A 121 -9.19 21.16 -4.35
N THR A 122 -10.13 20.91 -5.26
CA THR A 122 -11.34 20.11 -5.01
C THR A 122 -11.54 19.14 -6.18
N PRO A 123 -10.68 18.13 -6.33
CA PRO A 123 -10.80 17.17 -7.41
C PRO A 123 -12.05 16.32 -7.26
N LYS A 124 -12.63 15.89 -8.38
CA LYS A 124 -13.79 14.98 -8.39
C LYS A 124 -13.39 13.57 -7.95
N LEU A 125 -12.17 13.16 -8.30
CA LEU A 125 -11.69 11.80 -8.08
C LEU A 125 -10.18 11.78 -7.78
N ALA A 126 -9.80 10.97 -6.80
CA ALA A 126 -8.41 10.58 -6.53
C ALA A 126 -8.26 9.08 -6.75
N ILE A 127 -7.31 8.68 -7.58
CA ILE A 127 -6.94 7.28 -7.81
C ILE A 127 -5.67 7.02 -7.01
N VAL A 128 -5.68 5.98 -6.17
CA VAL A 128 -4.57 5.65 -5.28
C VAL A 128 -4.08 4.25 -5.57
N MET A 129 -2.79 4.09 -5.88
CA MET A 129 -2.12 2.80 -5.98
C MET A 129 -0.71 2.93 -5.40
N ILE A 130 -0.46 2.32 -4.25
CA ILE A 130 0.80 2.41 -3.51
C ILE A 130 1.02 1.14 -2.68
N GLY A 131 2.27 0.78 -2.39
CA GLY A 131 2.62 -0.30 -1.46
C GLY A 131 3.65 -1.29 -2.00
N THR A 132 3.92 -1.31 -3.31
CA THR A 132 4.90 -2.25 -3.89
C THR A 132 6.32 -2.03 -3.34
N ASN A 133 6.71 -0.79 -2.99
CA ASN A 133 8.03 -0.50 -2.44
C ASN A 133 8.13 -0.82 -0.94
N ASN A 134 7.06 -0.67 -0.19
CA ASN A 134 6.99 -1.13 1.20
C ASN A 134 7.37 -2.62 1.29
N THR A 135 6.82 -3.43 0.38
CA THR A 135 7.06 -4.88 0.36
C THR A 135 8.38 -5.26 -0.28
N GLY A 136 8.78 -4.58 -1.36
CA GLY A 136 9.96 -4.93 -2.14
C GLY A 136 11.27 -4.45 -1.51
N ALA A 137 11.39 -3.16 -1.27
CA ALA A 137 12.62 -2.55 -0.78
C ALA A 137 12.79 -2.74 0.73
N ARG A 138 11.71 -2.58 1.51
CA ARG A 138 11.78 -2.61 2.98
C ARG A 138 11.28 -3.91 3.60
N ARG A 139 10.51 -4.71 2.86
CA ARG A 139 9.92 -5.97 3.30
C ARG A 139 8.98 -5.81 4.51
N ASP A 140 8.19 -4.74 4.48
CA ASP A 140 7.17 -4.53 5.50
C ASP A 140 6.16 -5.69 5.52
N PRO A 141 5.65 -6.05 6.69
CA PRO A 141 4.49 -6.93 6.78
C PRO A 141 3.28 -6.36 6.00
N PRO A 142 2.42 -7.21 5.44
CA PRO A 142 1.22 -6.76 4.71
C PRO A 142 0.35 -5.80 5.52
N GLU A 143 0.21 -6.05 6.81
CA GLU A 143 -0.60 -5.27 7.74
C GLU A 143 -0.04 -3.84 7.92
N GLU A 144 1.28 -3.68 8.01
CA GLU A 144 1.91 -2.36 8.13
C GLU A 144 1.72 -1.55 6.83
N THR A 145 1.91 -2.18 5.67
CA THR A 145 1.65 -1.54 4.37
C THR A 145 0.18 -1.15 4.23
N ALA A 146 -0.74 -2.04 4.59
CA ALA A 146 -2.16 -1.78 4.56
C ALA A 146 -2.55 -0.63 5.50
N ALA A 147 -1.96 -0.56 6.70
CA ALA A 147 -2.14 0.57 7.63
C ALA A 147 -1.67 1.90 7.02
N GLY A 148 -0.53 1.90 6.31
CA GLY A 148 -0.04 3.07 5.57
C GLY A 148 -1.02 3.52 4.48
N ILE A 149 -1.59 2.59 3.71
CA ILE A 149 -2.63 2.88 2.73
C ILE A 149 -3.87 3.47 3.41
N GLN A 150 -4.30 2.88 4.53
CA GLN A 150 -5.44 3.41 5.29
C GLN A 150 -5.20 4.85 5.78
N ALA A 151 -3.99 5.17 6.23
CA ALA A 151 -3.62 6.52 6.64
C ALA A 151 -3.72 7.51 5.46
N ILE A 152 -3.25 7.13 4.26
CA ILE A 152 -3.40 7.93 3.03
C ILE A 152 -4.88 8.19 2.73
N LEU A 153 -5.72 7.15 2.75
CA LEU A 153 -7.16 7.29 2.51
C LEU A 153 -7.82 8.22 3.54
N SER A 154 -7.42 8.12 4.81
CA SER A 154 -7.93 8.99 5.89
C SER A 154 -7.51 10.44 5.69
N THR A 155 -6.27 10.69 5.28
CA THR A 155 -5.76 12.03 4.94
C THR A 155 -6.57 12.64 3.80
N LEU A 156 -6.76 11.89 2.71
CA LEU A 156 -7.55 12.34 1.55
C LEU A 156 -9.00 12.63 1.93
N ARG A 157 -9.65 11.77 2.70
CA ARG A 157 -11.05 11.99 3.14
C ARG A 157 -11.19 13.24 4.00
N THR A 158 -10.20 13.50 4.86
CA THR A 158 -10.24 14.67 5.75
C THR A 158 -10.00 15.97 4.97
N ALA A 159 -9.01 15.97 4.08
CA ALA A 159 -8.63 17.16 3.34
C ALA A 159 -9.55 17.44 2.14
N LEU A 160 -10.12 16.39 1.52
CA LEU A 160 -10.92 16.46 0.31
C LEU A 160 -12.27 15.73 0.51
N PRO A 161 -13.17 16.24 1.37
CA PRO A 161 -14.37 15.51 1.81
C PRO A 161 -15.34 15.17 0.68
N ASP A 162 -15.37 15.95 -0.40
CA ASP A 162 -16.26 15.73 -1.55
C ASP A 162 -15.63 14.88 -2.66
N THR A 163 -14.33 14.60 -2.56
CA THR A 163 -13.59 13.80 -3.55
C THR A 163 -13.89 12.31 -3.36
N LYS A 164 -14.31 11.64 -4.43
CA LYS A 164 -14.35 10.18 -4.45
C LYS A 164 -12.94 9.62 -4.54
N ILE A 165 -12.70 8.48 -3.94
CA ILE A 165 -11.40 7.81 -3.96
C ILE A 165 -11.56 6.44 -4.61
N LEU A 166 -10.81 6.18 -5.67
CA LEU A 166 -10.66 4.87 -6.27
C LEU A 166 -9.33 4.26 -5.79
N LEU A 167 -9.41 3.36 -4.84
CA LEU A 167 -8.27 2.57 -4.40
C LEU A 167 -8.08 1.40 -5.35
N LEU A 168 -6.94 1.35 -6.00
CA LEU A 168 -6.55 0.19 -6.79
C LEU A 168 -5.80 -0.84 -5.94
N GLY A 169 -6.05 -2.10 -6.20
CA GLY A 169 -5.17 -3.16 -5.72
C GLY A 169 -3.75 -2.92 -6.24
N VAL A 170 -2.74 -3.13 -5.38
CA VAL A 170 -1.33 -3.09 -5.78
C VAL A 170 -1.13 -4.10 -6.91
N PHE A 171 -0.50 -3.68 -8.00
CA PHE A 171 -0.30 -4.55 -9.17
C PHE A 171 0.56 -5.76 -8.83
N PRO A 172 0.32 -6.89 -9.53
CA PRO A 172 1.11 -8.08 -9.33
C PRO A 172 2.56 -7.82 -9.70
N ARG A 173 3.48 -8.41 -8.95
CA ARG A 173 4.92 -8.38 -9.24
C ARG A 173 5.52 -9.79 -9.17
N GLY A 174 6.71 -9.97 -9.77
CA GLY A 174 7.31 -11.29 -9.89
C GLY A 174 6.67 -12.14 -11.00
N ALA A 175 7.42 -13.12 -11.51
CA ALA A 175 7.02 -13.86 -12.69
C ALA A 175 5.83 -14.81 -12.46
N SER A 176 5.72 -15.40 -11.26
CA SER A 176 4.73 -16.45 -10.95
C SER A 176 3.99 -16.18 -9.65
N ALA A 177 2.93 -16.96 -9.40
CA ALA A 177 2.17 -16.89 -8.16
C ALA A 177 2.99 -17.28 -6.91
N ASP A 178 4.05 -18.09 -7.09
CA ASP A 178 4.92 -18.55 -6.01
C ASP A 178 5.97 -17.51 -5.61
N ASP A 179 6.10 -16.42 -6.37
CA ASP A 179 7.00 -15.32 -6.00
C ASP A 179 6.61 -14.74 -4.64
N PRO A 180 7.56 -14.66 -3.67
CA PRO A 180 7.25 -14.17 -2.33
C PRO A 180 6.67 -12.76 -2.31
N PHE A 181 7.13 -11.88 -3.20
CA PHE A 181 6.59 -10.51 -3.29
C PHE A 181 5.17 -10.51 -3.86
N ARG A 182 4.85 -11.46 -4.78
CA ARG A 182 3.48 -11.65 -5.26
C ARG A 182 2.55 -12.04 -4.12
N GLN A 183 2.96 -12.99 -3.28
CA GLN A 183 2.15 -13.44 -2.15
C GLN A 183 1.87 -12.32 -1.15
N VAL A 184 2.88 -11.49 -0.85
CA VAL A 184 2.71 -10.30 0.00
C VAL A 184 1.77 -9.29 -0.64
N THR A 185 1.88 -9.04 -1.95
CA THR A 185 0.97 -8.14 -2.69
C THR A 185 -0.47 -8.62 -2.61
N VAL A 186 -0.71 -9.92 -2.80
CA VAL A 186 -2.06 -10.52 -2.65
C VAL A 186 -2.59 -10.35 -1.24
N ALA A 187 -1.75 -10.55 -0.22
CA ALA A 187 -2.15 -10.36 1.18
C ALA A 187 -2.55 -8.90 1.45
N ILE A 188 -1.78 -7.91 0.95
CA ILE A 188 -2.14 -6.49 1.04
C ILE A 188 -3.48 -6.23 0.36
N ASN A 189 -3.67 -6.71 -0.87
CA ASN A 189 -4.91 -6.48 -1.62
C ASN A 189 -6.13 -7.06 -0.90
N ASN A 190 -5.98 -8.20 -0.21
CA ASN A 190 -7.04 -8.78 0.62
C ASN A 190 -7.39 -7.91 1.83
N LEU A 191 -6.41 -7.23 2.43
CA LEU A 191 -6.65 -6.30 3.52
C LEU A 191 -7.30 -5.01 3.02
N VAL A 192 -6.69 -4.35 2.02
CA VAL A 192 -7.11 -3.00 1.61
C VAL A 192 -8.45 -2.97 0.87
N ARG A 193 -8.89 -4.08 0.26
CA ARG A 193 -10.24 -4.16 -0.32
C ARG A 193 -11.35 -3.92 0.69
N THR A 194 -11.09 -4.20 1.98
CA THR A 194 -12.06 -3.99 3.06
C THR A 194 -12.24 -2.52 3.43
N TYR A 195 -11.39 -1.63 2.94
CA TYR A 195 -11.47 -0.19 3.19
C TYR A 195 -12.52 0.52 2.29
N ALA A 196 -13.00 -0.17 1.25
CA ALA A 196 -14.04 0.35 0.39
C ALA A 196 -15.39 0.42 1.13
N ASP A 197 -15.98 1.61 1.19
CA ASP A 197 -17.32 1.85 1.73
C ASP A 197 -18.38 1.97 0.65
N ASN A 198 -17.97 1.94 -0.63
CA ASN A 198 -18.81 2.11 -1.82
C ASN A 198 -19.64 3.42 -1.84
N ARG A 199 -19.21 4.41 -1.08
CA ARG A 199 -19.79 5.77 -1.01
C ARG A 199 -18.77 6.81 -1.41
N GLN A 200 -17.65 6.85 -0.70
CA GLN A 200 -16.52 7.72 -0.97
C GLN A 200 -15.27 6.95 -1.38
N ILE A 201 -15.04 5.77 -0.83
CA ILE A 201 -13.93 4.89 -1.19
C ILE A 201 -14.45 3.68 -1.96
N PHE A 202 -13.92 3.49 -3.16
CA PHE A 202 -14.21 2.37 -4.05
C PHE A 202 -12.93 1.56 -4.25
N PHE A 203 -13.04 0.25 -4.44
CA PHE A 203 -11.90 -0.62 -4.67
C PHE A 203 -12.01 -1.29 -6.04
N LEU A 204 -10.89 -1.37 -6.75
CA LEU A 204 -10.77 -2.11 -8.00
C LEU A 204 -9.44 -2.87 -8.03
N ASP A 205 -9.51 -4.17 -8.28
CA ASP A 205 -8.34 -5.00 -8.52
C ASP A 205 -8.20 -5.28 -10.03
N LEU A 206 -7.16 -4.71 -10.62
CA LEU A 206 -6.83 -4.92 -12.02
C LEU A 206 -5.80 -6.05 -12.24
N SER A 207 -5.34 -6.69 -11.19
CA SER A 207 -4.36 -7.78 -11.27
C SER A 207 -4.71 -8.85 -12.30
N PRO A 208 -5.98 -9.30 -12.42
CA PRO A 208 -6.34 -10.33 -13.40
C PRO A 208 -6.05 -9.95 -14.87
N LEU A 209 -6.00 -8.66 -15.20
CA LEU A 209 -5.74 -8.19 -16.56
C LEU A 209 -4.26 -8.33 -16.96
N PHE A 210 -3.37 -8.46 -16.00
CA PHE A 210 -1.93 -8.59 -16.20
C PHE A 210 -1.44 -10.04 -16.12
N LEU A 211 -2.30 -10.96 -15.66
CA LEU A 211 -1.97 -12.36 -15.43
C LEU A 211 -2.58 -13.26 -16.51
N ASP A 212 -1.83 -14.29 -16.89
CA ASP A 212 -2.38 -15.36 -17.70
C ASP A 212 -3.25 -16.33 -16.88
N ASN A 213 -3.84 -17.31 -17.53
CA ASN A 213 -4.69 -18.32 -16.90
C ASN A 213 -3.96 -19.27 -15.93
N GLN A 214 -2.62 -19.18 -15.87
CA GLN A 214 -1.76 -19.89 -14.92
C GLN A 214 -1.27 -18.98 -13.81
N GLY A 215 -1.75 -17.73 -13.73
CA GLY A 215 -1.35 -16.73 -12.74
C GLY A 215 0.06 -16.16 -12.98
N ARG A 216 0.65 -16.35 -14.16
CA ARG A 216 1.96 -15.78 -14.52
C ARG A 216 1.79 -14.35 -15.01
N LEU A 217 2.70 -13.48 -14.60
CA LEU A 217 2.73 -12.08 -15.05
C LEU A 217 3.28 -12.00 -16.47
N SER A 218 2.56 -11.30 -17.35
CA SER A 218 2.93 -11.13 -18.74
C SER A 218 4.10 -10.16 -18.90
N GLN A 219 5.26 -10.64 -19.36
CA GLN A 219 6.38 -9.76 -19.75
C GLN A 219 6.05 -8.86 -20.96
N HIS A 220 5.05 -9.23 -21.75
CA HIS A 220 4.56 -8.38 -22.84
C HIS A 220 3.93 -7.08 -22.31
N LEU A 221 3.38 -7.09 -21.11
CA LEU A 221 2.76 -5.95 -20.44
C LEU A 221 3.67 -5.32 -19.39
N MET A 222 4.48 -6.13 -18.69
CA MET A 222 5.42 -5.73 -17.63
C MET A 222 6.78 -6.44 -17.84
N PRO A 223 7.67 -5.88 -18.67
CA PRO A 223 8.92 -6.55 -19.09
C PRO A 223 9.84 -6.96 -17.95
N ASP A 224 9.87 -6.21 -16.87
CA ASP A 224 10.67 -6.47 -15.67
C ASP A 224 9.85 -7.14 -14.54
N TYR A 225 8.65 -7.62 -14.84
CA TYR A 225 7.70 -8.17 -13.87
C TYR A 225 7.28 -7.21 -12.76
N LEU A 226 7.31 -5.88 -13.01
CA LEU A 226 6.93 -4.85 -12.06
C LEU A 226 6.31 -3.62 -12.72
N HIS A 227 6.96 -3.07 -13.75
CA HIS A 227 6.55 -1.81 -14.37
C HIS A 227 5.85 -2.06 -15.71
N PRO A 228 4.66 -1.49 -15.91
CA PRO A 228 3.98 -1.55 -17.19
C PRO A 228 4.76 -0.82 -18.30
N ASN A 229 4.81 -1.39 -19.49
CA ASN A 229 5.14 -0.68 -20.72
C ASN A 229 3.88 0.02 -21.27
N GLU A 230 3.96 0.67 -22.44
CA GLU A 230 2.82 1.37 -23.05
C GLU A 230 1.57 0.51 -23.17
N GLN A 231 1.73 -0.76 -23.55
CA GLN A 231 0.61 -1.71 -23.66
C GLN A 231 0.03 -2.06 -22.28
N GLY A 232 0.88 -2.20 -21.26
CA GLY A 232 0.44 -2.38 -19.88
C GLY A 232 -0.34 -1.18 -19.35
N TYR A 233 0.08 0.04 -19.72
CA TYR A 233 -0.68 1.26 -19.40
C TYR A 233 -2.02 1.32 -20.16
N GLN A 234 -2.07 0.85 -21.41
CA GLN A 234 -3.34 0.74 -22.14
C GLN A 234 -4.30 -0.22 -21.45
N VAL A 235 -3.83 -1.40 -21.05
CA VAL A 235 -4.62 -2.38 -20.29
C VAL A 235 -5.12 -1.79 -18.96
N TRP A 236 -4.27 -1.00 -18.27
CA TRP A 236 -4.67 -0.31 -17.05
C TRP A 236 -5.78 0.71 -17.32
N ALA A 237 -5.61 1.57 -18.31
CA ALA A 237 -6.62 2.58 -18.66
C ALA A 237 -7.95 1.95 -19.03
N ASP A 238 -7.95 0.98 -19.93
CA ASP A 238 -9.16 0.29 -20.40
C ASP A 238 -9.89 -0.42 -19.24
N GLY A 239 -9.13 -1.12 -18.39
CA GLY A 239 -9.68 -1.85 -17.26
C GLY A 239 -10.30 -0.95 -16.18
N MET A 240 -9.87 0.31 -16.11
CA MET A 240 -10.37 1.28 -15.13
C MET A 240 -11.50 2.16 -15.68
N GLU A 241 -11.62 2.31 -17.00
CA GLU A 241 -12.45 3.34 -17.62
C GLU A 241 -13.93 3.26 -17.23
N ASP A 242 -14.49 2.07 -17.12
CA ASP A 242 -15.92 1.89 -16.75
C ASP A 242 -16.23 2.42 -15.34
N ILE A 243 -15.38 2.10 -14.36
CA ILE A 243 -15.56 2.59 -13.00
C ILE A 243 -15.22 4.07 -12.91
N LEU A 244 -14.21 4.53 -13.62
CA LEU A 244 -13.80 5.93 -13.66
C LEU A 244 -14.92 6.80 -14.20
N THR A 245 -15.49 6.47 -15.38
CA THR A 245 -16.63 7.16 -15.98
C THR A 245 -17.83 7.23 -15.05
N ARG A 246 -18.13 6.11 -14.37
CA ARG A 246 -19.24 6.05 -13.39
C ARG A 246 -18.98 6.96 -12.17
N LEU A 247 -17.75 6.94 -11.62
CA LEU A 247 -17.40 7.76 -10.45
C LEU A 247 -17.29 9.24 -10.80
N TRP A 248 -16.88 9.53 -12.03
CA TRP A 248 -16.79 10.89 -12.56
C TRP A 248 -18.18 11.53 -12.76
N GLY A 249 -19.21 10.71 -12.96
CA GLY A 249 -20.55 11.18 -13.31
C GLY A 249 -20.71 11.48 -14.80
N GLU A 250 -19.80 11.01 -15.64
CA GLU A 250 -19.97 11.06 -17.10
C GLU A 250 -21.03 10.06 -17.53
N GLN A 251 -21.98 10.50 -18.39
CA GLN A 251 -22.87 9.55 -19.06
C GLN A 251 -22.07 8.89 -20.19
N ARG A 252 -22.09 7.55 -20.26
CA ARG A 252 -21.55 6.84 -21.43
C ARG A 252 -22.20 7.43 -22.67
N GLN A 253 -21.44 8.02 -23.56
CA GLN A 253 -21.88 8.21 -24.93
C GLN A 253 -22.02 6.81 -25.52
N ARG A 254 -23.24 6.27 -25.53
CA ARG A 254 -23.56 5.04 -26.26
C ARG A 254 -23.09 5.26 -27.70
N ASP A 255 -22.22 4.37 -28.14
CA ASP A 255 -21.60 4.37 -29.44
C ASP A 255 -22.69 4.42 -30.54
N LYS A 256 -22.95 5.63 -31.08
CA LYS A 256 -23.86 5.83 -32.20
C LYS A 256 -23.30 5.28 -33.52
N ARG A 257 -22.21 4.52 -33.48
CA ARG A 257 -21.54 3.94 -34.66
C ARG A 257 -22.03 2.56 -35.06
N LYS A 258 -23.10 2.03 -34.47
CA LYS A 258 -23.68 0.74 -34.88
C LYS A 258 -25.07 0.83 -35.48
N GLU A 259 -25.60 2.02 -35.76
CA GLU A 259 -26.86 2.23 -36.44
C GLU A 259 -26.67 3.19 -37.64
N GLY A 260 -25.76 2.84 -38.53
CA GLY A 260 -25.57 3.52 -39.78
C GLY A 260 -25.18 2.51 -40.86
#